data_c5cf19c9398d6782bf1b1fc2fb29296b
#
_entry.id   c5cf19c9398d6782bf1b1fc2fb29296b
#
_cell.length_a   1.000
_cell.length_b   1.000
_cell.length_c   1.000
_cell.angle_alpha   90.00
_cell.angle_beta   90.00
_cell.angle_gamma   90.00
#
_symmetry.space_group_name_H-M   'P 1'
#
loop_
_entity.id
_entity.type
_entity.pdbx_description
1 polymer ?
#
loop_
_entity_poly.entity_id
_entity_poly.type
_entity_poly.pdbx_seq_one_letter_code
_entity_poly.pdbx_strand_id
1 'polypeptide(L)'
;MYNIIIATSPIIIERNNIMIRKIIRIDEEKCNGCGACANACHEGAIGMVNGKAKLLRDDFCDGLGNCLPACPTNAISFEMREAAEYNEAAVMAAKAPKPLPCGCPGTAAKSFAHKKPDLGTAENFGEIESRLNQWPVQIKLAPVNAPYFAGSSLLVAADCSAYAYGDFHRHFMNGKITLIGCPKLDGCDYTEKLTAVAVSGGVSDITVVRMEVPCCGGIELAAKKAAQAAGVPFRCVTISTDGRIL
;
A
#
# COMPACT_ATOMS: atom_id res chain seq x y z
N MET A 1 17.53 -3.41 -55.40
CA MET A 1 18.42 -4.04 -54.39
C MET A 1 18.18 -3.35 -53.08
N TYR A 2 17.38 -3.95 -52.21
CA TYR A 2 17.11 -3.43 -50.86
C TYR A 2 17.99 -4.19 -49.87
N ASN A 3 18.97 -3.49 -49.26
CA ASN A 3 19.78 -4.03 -48.16
C ASN A 3 18.98 -3.98 -46.88
N ILE A 4 18.59 -5.15 -46.37
CA ILE A 4 18.03 -5.32 -45.04
C ILE A 4 19.20 -5.37 -44.05
N ILE A 5 19.37 -4.30 -43.27
CA ILE A 5 20.28 -4.29 -42.11
C ILE A 5 19.56 -4.94 -40.96
N ILE A 6 19.95 -6.18 -40.67
CA ILE A 6 19.51 -6.88 -39.45
C ILE A 6 20.34 -6.32 -38.31
N ALA A 7 19.71 -5.48 -37.46
CA ALA A 7 20.29 -5.04 -36.19
C ALA A 7 20.28 -6.22 -35.20
N THR A 8 21.42 -6.86 -35.01
CA THR A 8 21.65 -7.82 -33.94
C THR A 8 21.83 -7.07 -32.63
N SER A 9 20.78 -7.07 -31.81
CA SER A 9 20.89 -6.61 -30.41
C SER A 9 21.91 -7.48 -29.68
N PRO A 10 22.85 -6.90 -28.92
CA PRO A 10 23.77 -7.69 -28.11
C PRO A 10 22.98 -8.41 -27.01
N ILE A 11 23.08 -9.71 -26.98
CA ILE A 11 22.65 -10.53 -25.85
C ILE A 11 23.57 -10.15 -24.70
N ILE A 12 23.07 -9.37 -23.74
CA ILE A 12 23.75 -9.10 -22.47
C ILE A 12 23.67 -10.40 -21.68
N ILE A 13 24.74 -11.20 -21.73
CA ILE A 13 24.95 -12.31 -20.80
C ILE A 13 25.27 -11.66 -19.46
N GLU A 14 24.26 -11.54 -18.57
CA GLU A 14 24.48 -11.20 -17.19
C GLU A 14 25.42 -12.26 -16.60
N ARG A 15 26.68 -11.86 -16.33
CA ARG A 15 27.61 -12.67 -15.55
C ARG A 15 27.04 -12.72 -14.15
N ASN A 16 26.42 -13.83 -13.78
CA ASN A 16 26.07 -14.12 -12.40
C ASN A 16 27.38 -14.09 -11.59
N ASN A 17 27.57 -13.04 -10.78
CA ASN A 17 28.66 -12.98 -9.79
C ASN A 17 28.38 -14.06 -8.76
N ILE A 18 28.97 -15.26 -8.98
CA ILE A 18 28.95 -16.36 -8.02
C ILE A 18 30.17 -16.22 -7.13
N MET A 19 29.95 -16.22 -5.81
CA MET A 19 31.00 -16.13 -4.81
C MET A 19 30.72 -17.09 -3.65
N ILE A 20 31.78 -17.53 -2.96
CA ILE A 20 31.62 -18.28 -1.71
C ILE A 20 31.17 -17.30 -0.64
N ARG A 21 29.96 -17.50 -0.11
CA ARG A 21 29.42 -16.65 0.92
C ARG A 21 28.52 -17.40 1.91
N LYS A 22 28.30 -16.78 3.04
CA LYS A 22 27.39 -17.26 4.07
C LYS A 22 25.93 -17.09 3.59
N ILE A 23 25.19 -18.18 3.57
CA ILE A 23 23.78 -18.20 3.15
C ILE A 23 23.01 -19.15 4.07
N ILE A 24 21.70 -19.03 4.11
CA ILE A 24 20.86 -19.96 4.88
C ILE A 24 20.67 -21.28 4.14
N ARG A 25 20.57 -22.36 4.93
CA ARG A 25 20.13 -23.70 4.51
C ARG A 25 18.91 -24.08 5.31
N ILE A 26 17.90 -24.61 4.67
CA ILE A 26 16.65 -25.09 5.30
C ILE A 26 16.61 -26.61 5.18
N ASP A 27 16.53 -27.29 6.33
CA ASP A 27 16.33 -28.72 6.44
C ASP A 27 14.84 -29.04 6.28
N GLU A 28 14.48 -29.59 5.14
CA GLU A 28 13.07 -29.89 4.82
C GLU A 28 12.47 -31.00 5.71
N GLU A 29 13.30 -31.90 6.26
CA GLU A 29 12.82 -32.95 7.16
C GLU A 29 12.41 -32.38 8.53
N LYS A 30 13.17 -31.43 9.04
CA LYS A 30 12.86 -30.73 10.29
C LYS A 30 11.78 -29.66 10.15
N CYS A 31 11.54 -29.16 8.92
CA CYS A 31 10.57 -28.13 8.67
C CYS A 31 9.14 -28.65 8.86
N ASN A 32 8.37 -28.02 9.73
CA ASN A 32 6.96 -28.35 9.96
C ASN A 32 5.97 -27.55 9.09
N GLY A 33 6.47 -26.66 8.20
CA GLY A 33 5.64 -25.89 7.29
C GLY A 33 4.92 -24.69 7.90
N CYS A 34 5.30 -24.21 9.09
CA CYS A 34 4.60 -23.11 9.76
C CYS A 34 4.71 -21.74 9.10
N GLY A 35 5.65 -21.52 8.16
CA GLY A 35 5.81 -20.27 7.42
C GLY A 35 6.45 -19.12 8.20
N ALA A 36 6.77 -19.29 9.49
CA ALA A 36 7.29 -18.21 10.32
C ALA A 36 8.61 -17.60 9.78
N CYS A 37 9.48 -18.42 9.22
CA CYS A 37 10.73 -17.96 8.60
C CYS A 37 10.52 -17.17 7.30
N ALA A 38 9.51 -17.51 6.51
CA ALA A 38 9.15 -16.75 5.31
C ALA A 38 8.63 -15.36 5.68
N ASN A 39 7.83 -15.26 6.76
CA ASN A 39 7.35 -13.97 7.28
C ASN A 39 8.46 -13.12 7.92
N ALA A 40 9.47 -13.78 8.53
CA ALA A 40 10.61 -13.10 9.14
C ALA A 40 11.72 -12.74 8.15
N CYS A 41 11.65 -13.22 6.91
CA CYS A 41 12.60 -12.86 5.86
C CYS A 41 12.24 -11.52 5.26
N HIS A 42 12.91 -10.46 5.72
CA HIS A 42 12.67 -9.10 5.22
C HIS A 42 12.97 -8.97 3.72
N GLU A 43 13.89 -9.79 3.19
CA GLU A 43 14.30 -9.72 1.79
C GLU A 43 13.43 -10.58 0.84
N GLY A 44 12.50 -11.37 1.40
CA GLY A 44 11.61 -12.23 0.60
C GLY A 44 12.34 -13.38 -0.11
N ALA A 45 13.52 -13.77 0.40
CA ALA A 45 14.30 -14.87 -0.15
C ALA A 45 13.69 -16.26 0.12
N ILE A 46 12.87 -16.39 1.19
CA ILE A 46 12.24 -17.65 1.61
C ILE A 46 10.79 -17.68 1.17
N GLY A 47 10.38 -18.79 0.57
CA GLY A 47 8.99 -19.05 0.24
C GLY A 47 8.53 -20.44 0.66
N MET A 48 7.21 -20.68 0.58
CA MET A 48 6.61 -21.97 0.88
C MET A 48 6.39 -22.77 -0.42
N VAL A 49 6.97 -23.96 -0.51
CA VAL A 49 6.83 -24.87 -1.65
C VAL A 49 6.39 -26.24 -1.12
N ASN A 50 5.26 -26.73 -1.57
CA ASN A 50 4.69 -28.01 -1.14
C ASN A 50 4.58 -28.16 0.39
N GLY A 51 4.20 -27.08 1.07
CA GLY A 51 4.05 -27.06 2.53
C GLY A 51 5.37 -26.99 3.32
N LYS A 52 6.50 -26.79 2.69
CA LYS A 52 7.83 -26.66 3.32
C LYS A 52 8.46 -25.32 2.93
N ALA A 53 9.23 -24.74 3.85
CA ALA A 53 9.99 -23.53 3.55
C ALA A 53 11.19 -23.87 2.68
N LYS A 54 11.46 -23.04 1.67
CA LYS A 54 12.62 -23.14 0.78
C LYS A 54 13.25 -21.78 0.52
N LEU A 55 14.56 -21.74 0.36
CA LEU A 55 15.24 -20.60 -0.20
C LEU A 55 14.96 -20.56 -1.70
N LEU A 56 14.22 -19.56 -2.16
CA LEU A 56 13.79 -19.45 -3.54
C LEU A 56 14.83 -18.76 -4.43
N ARG A 57 15.57 -17.82 -3.85
CA ARG A 57 16.57 -17.03 -4.54
C ARG A 57 17.77 -16.77 -3.64
N ASP A 58 18.93 -17.22 -4.08
CA ASP A 58 20.19 -16.99 -3.36
C ASP A 58 20.55 -15.50 -3.30
N ASP A 59 20.40 -14.79 -4.40
CA ASP A 59 20.69 -13.37 -4.54
C ASP A 59 19.78 -12.43 -3.72
N PHE A 60 18.70 -12.95 -3.14
CA PHE A 60 17.83 -12.22 -2.20
C PHE A 60 18.20 -12.47 -0.73
N CYS A 61 18.97 -13.49 -0.41
CA CYS A 61 19.39 -13.75 0.96
C CYS A 61 20.58 -12.86 1.31
N ASP A 62 20.42 -11.97 2.29
CA ASP A 62 21.48 -11.09 2.80
C ASP A 62 22.50 -11.81 3.72
N GLY A 63 22.17 -13.03 4.19
CA GLY A 63 23.00 -13.80 5.10
C GLY A 63 22.98 -13.31 6.55
N LEU A 64 22.10 -12.37 6.91
CA LEU A 64 21.99 -11.85 8.29
C LEU A 64 21.32 -12.84 9.25
N GLY A 65 20.38 -13.66 8.74
CA GLY A 65 19.79 -14.77 9.50
C GLY A 65 18.62 -14.39 10.42
N ASN A 66 17.90 -13.33 10.14
CA ASN A 66 16.69 -12.94 10.89
C ASN A 66 15.62 -14.05 10.92
N CYS A 67 15.67 -14.97 9.97
CA CYS A 67 14.78 -16.14 9.89
C CYS A 67 15.13 -17.27 10.88
N LEU A 68 16.38 -17.34 11.41
CA LEU A 68 16.81 -18.42 12.30
C LEU A 68 16.02 -18.43 13.62
N PRO A 69 15.95 -17.32 14.39
CA PRO A 69 15.22 -17.31 15.66
C PRO A 69 13.69 -17.49 15.47
N ALA A 70 13.18 -17.25 14.27
CA ALA A 70 11.76 -17.42 13.96
C ALA A 70 11.37 -18.89 13.74
N CYS A 71 12.33 -19.80 13.56
CA CYS A 71 12.06 -21.20 13.28
C CYS A 71 11.84 -22.02 14.56
N PRO A 72 10.62 -22.48 14.86
CA PRO A 72 10.34 -23.21 16.11
C PRO A 72 10.95 -24.63 16.14
N THR A 73 11.32 -25.18 14.98
CA THR A 73 11.91 -26.52 14.85
C THR A 73 13.42 -26.52 14.62
N ASN A 74 14.07 -25.33 14.64
CA ASN A 74 15.47 -25.16 14.33
C ASN A 74 15.89 -25.81 12.98
N ALA A 75 15.01 -25.74 12.00
CA ALA A 75 15.25 -26.29 10.66
C ALA A 75 16.17 -25.42 9.81
N ILE A 76 16.58 -24.23 10.29
CA ILE A 76 17.38 -23.27 9.52
C ILE A 76 18.77 -23.17 10.13
N SER A 77 19.78 -23.23 9.27
CA SER A 77 21.19 -23.06 9.62
C SER A 77 21.91 -22.22 8.58
N PHE A 78 23.12 -21.77 8.90
CA PHE A 78 24.00 -21.17 7.91
C PHE A 78 24.89 -22.23 7.25
N GLU A 79 25.18 -22.02 5.97
CA GLU A 79 26.23 -22.73 5.26
C GLU A 79 27.09 -21.77 4.44
N MET A 80 28.35 -22.14 4.23
CA MET A 80 29.25 -21.47 3.30
C MET A 80 29.23 -22.23 1.99
N ARG A 81 28.69 -21.63 0.93
CA ARG A 81 28.66 -22.24 -0.40
C ARG A 81 28.76 -21.20 -1.50
N GLU A 82 29.01 -21.66 -2.69
CA GLU A 82 28.85 -20.85 -3.89
C GLU A 82 27.39 -20.43 -4.05
N ALA A 83 27.17 -19.13 -4.10
CA ALA A 83 25.87 -18.52 -4.29
C ALA A 83 26.01 -17.19 -5.05
N ALA A 84 24.95 -16.78 -5.71
CA ALA A 84 24.89 -15.47 -6.36
C ALA A 84 25.07 -14.36 -5.31
N GLU A 85 25.79 -13.29 -5.67
CA GLU A 85 25.95 -12.10 -4.82
C GLU A 85 24.59 -11.52 -4.43
N TYR A 86 24.49 -10.96 -3.19
CA TYR A 86 23.28 -10.29 -2.75
C TYR A 86 22.96 -9.08 -3.63
N ASN A 87 21.76 -9.04 -4.16
CA ASN A 87 21.32 -8.01 -5.08
C ASN A 87 20.23 -7.14 -4.43
N GLU A 88 20.68 -6.13 -3.69
CA GLU A 88 19.78 -5.16 -3.03
C GLU A 88 18.84 -4.46 -4.02
N ALA A 89 19.31 -4.11 -5.21
CA ALA A 89 18.50 -3.45 -6.22
C ALA A 89 17.34 -4.35 -6.71
N ALA A 90 17.60 -5.65 -6.89
CA ALA A 90 16.57 -6.62 -7.28
C ALA A 90 15.57 -6.86 -6.14
N VAL A 91 16.03 -6.87 -4.88
CA VAL A 91 15.17 -6.97 -3.70
C VAL A 91 14.27 -5.75 -3.59
N MET A 92 14.81 -4.55 -3.72
CA MET A 92 14.03 -3.31 -3.69
C MET A 92 13.01 -3.25 -4.85
N ALA A 93 13.41 -3.67 -6.05
CA ALA A 93 12.50 -3.76 -7.20
C ALA A 93 11.37 -4.79 -6.97
N ALA A 94 11.67 -5.90 -6.27
CA ALA A 94 10.66 -6.91 -5.92
C ALA A 94 9.71 -6.46 -4.82
N LYS A 95 10.19 -5.63 -3.89
CA LYS A 95 9.40 -4.99 -2.82
C LYS A 95 8.64 -3.76 -3.31
N ALA A 96 9.05 -3.15 -4.43
CA ALA A 96 8.30 -2.06 -5.03
C ALA A 96 6.85 -2.50 -5.25
N PRO A 97 5.85 -1.68 -4.88
CA PRO A 97 4.46 -2.02 -5.08
C PRO A 97 4.24 -2.28 -6.58
N LYS A 98 4.13 -3.57 -6.93
CA LYS A 98 3.80 -3.96 -8.30
C LYS A 98 2.46 -3.33 -8.61
N PRO A 99 2.32 -2.57 -9.71
CA PRO A 99 0.99 -2.21 -10.18
C PRO A 99 0.23 -3.53 -10.32
N LEU A 100 -0.89 -3.66 -9.62
CA LEU A 100 -1.72 -4.84 -9.67
C LEU A 100 -2.01 -5.13 -11.15
N PRO A 101 -1.61 -6.28 -11.71
CA PRO A 101 -1.76 -6.56 -13.14
C PRO A 101 -3.19 -6.93 -13.50
N CYS A 102 -4.16 -6.43 -12.75
CA CYS A 102 -5.54 -6.59 -13.14
C CYS A 102 -5.99 -5.29 -13.81
N GLY A 103 -6.21 -5.35 -15.12
CA GLY A 103 -6.97 -4.36 -15.87
C GLY A 103 -8.42 -4.28 -15.39
N CYS A 104 -8.65 -4.55 -14.10
CA CYS A 104 -9.94 -4.46 -13.45
C CYS A 104 -10.36 -2.98 -13.43
N PRO A 105 -11.53 -2.62 -13.95
CA PRO A 105 -12.04 -1.24 -13.92
C PRO A 105 -12.07 -0.64 -12.51
N GLY A 106 -12.07 -1.48 -11.47
CA GLY A 106 -12.08 -1.08 -10.06
C GLY A 106 -10.78 -0.48 -9.53
N THR A 107 -9.63 -0.68 -10.19
CA THR A 107 -8.32 -0.15 -9.77
C THR A 107 -7.81 0.98 -10.66
N ALA A 108 -8.47 1.27 -11.78
CA ALA A 108 -8.08 2.33 -12.69
C ALA A 108 -8.36 3.71 -12.06
N ALA A 109 -7.35 4.56 -11.99
CA ALA A 109 -7.48 5.94 -11.51
C ALA A 109 -8.39 6.74 -12.46
N LYS A 110 -9.41 7.38 -11.90
CA LYS A 110 -10.36 8.24 -12.62
C LYS A 110 -10.60 9.50 -11.79
N SER A 111 -10.79 10.62 -12.47
CA SER A 111 -11.28 11.86 -11.87
C SER A 111 -12.62 12.23 -12.48
N PHE A 112 -13.50 12.86 -11.69
CA PHE A 112 -14.81 13.29 -12.11
C PHE A 112 -14.94 14.81 -11.97
N ALA A 113 -15.38 15.47 -13.04
CA ALA A 113 -15.71 16.89 -13.02
C ALA A 113 -17.17 17.07 -12.63
N HIS A 114 -17.44 17.68 -11.47
CA HIS A 114 -18.78 18.07 -11.06
C HIS A 114 -19.02 19.53 -11.40
N LYS A 115 -20.20 19.86 -11.92
CA LYS A 115 -20.64 21.25 -12.05
C LYS A 115 -20.71 21.86 -10.64
N LYS A 116 -20.20 23.10 -10.46
CA LYS A 116 -20.42 23.83 -9.21
C LYS A 116 -21.92 23.89 -8.93
N PRO A 117 -22.37 23.55 -7.71
CA PRO A 117 -23.78 23.68 -7.40
C PRO A 117 -24.20 25.13 -7.54
N ASP A 118 -25.28 25.34 -8.30
CA ASP A 118 -25.96 26.64 -8.32
C ASP A 118 -26.62 26.82 -6.94
N LEU A 119 -26.21 27.87 -6.21
CA LEU A 119 -26.70 28.20 -4.86
C LEU A 119 -28.13 28.82 -4.91
N GLY A 120 -28.97 28.33 -5.77
CA GLY A 120 -30.33 28.78 -5.99
C GLY A 120 -31.39 27.88 -5.35
N THR A 121 -31.97 28.38 -4.27
CA THR A 121 -33.27 28.06 -3.67
C THR A 121 -33.55 26.64 -3.18
N ALA A 122 -33.91 26.61 -1.90
CA ALA A 122 -34.39 25.51 -1.08
C ALA A 122 -35.61 24.77 -1.68
N GLU A 123 -35.81 23.53 -1.20
CA GLU A 123 -36.98 22.68 -1.30
C GLU A 123 -37.13 21.87 -2.58
N ASN A 124 -36.08 21.12 -2.90
CA ASN A 124 -36.28 19.86 -3.59
C ASN A 124 -35.56 18.77 -2.77
N PHE A 125 -36.29 17.81 -2.22
CA PHE A 125 -35.75 16.51 -1.81
C PHE A 125 -35.30 15.75 -3.08
N GLY A 126 -34.56 16.45 -3.96
CA GLY A 126 -34.00 15.93 -5.18
C GLY A 126 -32.82 15.00 -4.87
N GLU A 127 -32.58 14.15 -5.79
CA GLU A 127 -31.47 13.21 -5.81
C GLU A 127 -30.16 13.89 -5.40
N ILE A 128 -29.53 13.40 -4.33
CA ILE A 128 -28.24 13.96 -3.86
C ILE A 128 -27.15 13.50 -4.82
N GLU A 129 -26.62 14.42 -5.61
CA GLU A 129 -25.50 14.14 -6.51
C GLU A 129 -24.26 13.68 -5.74
N SER A 130 -23.55 12.68 -6.28
CA SER A 130 -22.27 12.25 -5.76
C SER A 130 -21.24 13.39 -5.78
N ARG A 131 -20.50 13.56 -4.68
CA ARG A 131 -19.37 14.49 -4.58
C ARG A 131 -18.03 13.78 -4.65
N LEU A 132 -18.02 12.53 -5.13
CA LEU A 132 -16.80 11.79 -5.33
C LEU A 132 -16.06 12.34 -6.55
N ASN A 133 -14.82 12.80 -6.35
CA ASN A 133 -14.02 13.46 -7.38
C ASN A 133 -13.00 12.54 -8.07
N GLN A 134 -12.79 11.34 -7.53
CA GLN A 134 -11.81 10.40 -8.07
C GLN A 134 -12.18 8.93 -7.81
N TRP A 135 -11.46 8.06 -8.46
CA TRP A 135 -11.46 6.62 -8.26
C TRP A 135 -10.03 6.08 -8.39
N PRO A 136 -9.60 5.06 -7.62
CA PRO A 136 -10.32 4.37 -6.54
C PRO A 136 -10.42 5.17 -5.25
N VAL A 137 -11.37 4.80 -4.35
CA VAL A 137 -11.57 5.45 -3.04
C VAL A 137 -10.83 4.75 -1.90
N GLN A 138 -10.61 3.44 -2.00
CA GLN A 138 -9.92 2.65 -0.96
C GLN A 138 -8.45 3.04 -0.85
N ILE A 139 -7.97 3.31 0.38
CA ILE A 139 -6.58 3.69 0.65
C ILE A 139 -5.61 2.68 0.03
N LYS A 140 -5.88 1.38 0.20
CA LYS A 140 -4.99 0.31 -0.31
C LYS A 140 -4.92 0.27 -1.84
N LEU A 141 -5.97 0.69 -2.54
CA LEU A 141 -6.06 0.64 -4.01
C LEU A 141 -5.60 1.92 -4.70
N ALA A 142 -5.66 3.06 -4.02
CA ALA A 142 -5.29 4.35 -4.61
C ALA A 142 -3.81 4.38 -4.98
N PRO A 143 -3.42 4.74 -6.23
CA PRO A 143 -2.02 4.95 -6.59
C PRO A 143 -1.44 6.14 -5.83
N VAL A 144 -0.24 6.01 -5.28
CA VAL A 144 0.40 7.05 -4.45
C VAL A 144 0.62 8.35 -5.23
N ASN A 145 0.97 8.23 -6.50
CA ASN A 145 1.34 9.35 -7.38
C ASN A 145 0.24 9.72 -8.38
N ALA A 146 -1.03 9.48 -8.02
CA ALA A 146 -2.14 9.84 -8.91
C ALA A 146 -2.24 11.37 -9.04
N PRO A 147 -2.45 11.88 -10.28
CA PRO A 147 -2.41 13.34 -10.54
C PRO A 147 -3.48 14.14 -9.80
N TYR A 148 -4.56 13.51 -9.37
CA TYR A 148 -5.63 14.18 -8.64
C TYR A 148 -5.25 14.57 -7.19
N PHE A 149 -4.13 14.09 -6.66
CA PHE A 149 -3.65 14.52 -5.33
C PHE A 149 -2.98 15.89 -5.34
N ALA A 150 -2.41 16.30 -6.47
CA ALA A 150 -1.63 17.53 -6.55
C ALA A 150 -2.45 18.78 -6.15
N GLY A 151 -2.04 19.44 -5.06
CA GLY A 151 -2.71 20.61 -4.50
C GLY A 151 -4.11 20.37 -3.93
N SER A 152 -4.54 19.10 -3.80
CA SER A 152 -5.89 18.77 -3.33
C SER A 152 -6.01 18.82 -1.81
N SER A 153 -7.22 19.12 -1.31
CA SER A 153 -7.63 18.81 0.05
C SER A 153 -7.94 17.32 0.16
N LEU A 154 -7.25 16.59 1.04
CA LEU A 154 -7.43 15.16 1.22
C LEU A 154 -8.41 14.87 2.37
N LEU A 155 -9.48 14.12 2.08
CA LEU A 155 -10.36 13.52 3.08
C LEU A 155 -9.95 12.06 3.30
N VAL A 156 -9.63 11.69 4.53
CA VAL A 156 -9.42 10.30 4.95
C VAL A 156 -10.56 9.90 5.86
N ALA A 157 -11.41 8.99 5.43
CA ALA A 157 -12.62 8.63 6.16
C ALA A 157 -12.63 7.14 6.57
N ALA A 158 -13.11 6.87 7.77
CA ALA A 158 -13.42 5.50 8.18
C ALA A 158 -14.59 4.95 7.37
N ASP A 159 -14.54 3.69 6.95
CA ASP A 159 -15.57 3.05 6.11
C ASP A 159 -16.99 3.24 6.64
N CYS A 160 -17.17 3.20 7.98
CA CYS A 160 -18.48 3.34 8.61
C CYS A 160 -19.03 4.77 8.59
N SER A 161 -18.17 5.79 8.40
CA SER A 161 -18.55 7.19 8.64
C SER A 161 -19.60 7.71 7.65
N ALA A 162 -19.51 7.32 6.37
CA ALA A 162 -20.47 7.71 5.35
C ALA A 162 -21.84 7.03 5.52
N TYR A 163 -21.88 5.86 6.17
CA TYR A 163 -23.13 5.17 6.48
C TYR A 163 -23.79 5.70 7.74
N ALA A 164 -23.00 6.18 8.70
CA ALA A 164 -23.51 6.73 9.96
C ALA A 164 -24.04 8.17 9.78
N TYR A 165 -23.34 9.00 8.98
CA TYR A 165 -23.67 10.42 8.80
C TYR A 165 -24.36 10.67 7.46
N GLY A 166 -25.66 10.97 7.49
CA GLY A 166 -26.51 11.03 6.29
C GLY A 166 -26.14 12.10 5.26
N ASP A 167 -25.49 13.21 5.66
CA ASP A 167 -25.08 14.30 4.75
C ASP A 167 -23.60 14.26 4.38
N PHE A 168 -23.01 13.07 4.34
CA PHE A 168 -21.56 12.87 4.20
C PHE A 168 -21.00 13.51 2.93
N HIS A 169 -21.67 13.34 1.79
CA HIS A 169 -21.22 13.87 0.51
C HIS A 169 -21.13 15.39 0.50
N ARG A 170 -22.17 16.08 1.00
CA ARG A 170 -22.19 17.55 1.01
C ARG A 170 -21.27 18.13 2.07
N HIS A 171 -21.26 17.52 3.25
CA HIS A 171 -20.52 18.06 4.39
C HIS A 171 -19.02 17.81 4.30
N PHE A 172 -18.63 16.60 3.93
CA PHE A 172 -17.22 16.19 4.01
C PHE A 172 -16.50 16.02 2.69
N MET A 173 -17.18 15.51 1.64
CA MET A 173 -16.53 15.16 0.37
C MET A 173 -16.44 16.33 -0.61
N ASN A 174 -17.26 17.36 -0.43
CA ASN A 174 -17.35 18.46 -1.40
C ASN A 174 -15.99 19.14 -1.59
N GLY A 175 -15.47 19.13 -2.82
CA GLY A 175 -14.19 19.72 -3.19
C GLY A 175 -12.96 18.99 -2.71
N LYS A 176 -13.09 17.78 -2.15
CA LYS A 176 -11.96 16.98 -1.62
C LYS A 176 -11.74 15.71 -2.42
N ILE A 177 -10.49 15.25 -2.40
CA ILE A 177 -10.14 13.89 -2.80
C ILE A 177 -10.35 12.99 -1.59
N THR A 178 -11.12 11.91 -1.78
CA THR A 178 -11.58 11.08 -0.66
C THR A 178 -10.94 9.71 -0.67
N LEU A 179 -10.29 9.34 0.42
CA LEU A 179 -9.78 7.99 0.67
C LEU A 179 -10.50 7.38 1.87
N ILE A 180 -10.89 6.11 1.76
CA ILE A 180 -11.58 5.38 2.83
C ILE A 180 -10.81 4.13 3.23
N GLY A 181 -11.05 3.65 4.46
CA GLY A 181 -10.48 2.41 4.94
C GLY A 181 -10.90 2.07 6.37
N CYS A 182 -10.68 0.81 6.75
CA CYS A 182 -10.89 0.32 8.10
C CYS A 182 -9.64 -0.40 8.62
N PRO A 183 -8.85 0.20 9.53
CA PRO A 183 -7.63 -0.44 10.04
C PRO A 183 -7.90 -1.82 10.66
N LYS A 184 -9.08 -2.00 11.27
CA LYS A 184 -9.48 -3.26 11.89
C LYS A 184 -9.75 -4.36 10.87
N LEU A 185 -10.50 -4.06 9.81
CA LEU A 185 -10.85 -5.05 8.77
C LEU A 185 -9.67 -5.30 7.84
N ASP A 186 -8.94 -4.25 7.48
CA ASP A 186 -7.78 -4.36 6.60
C ASP A 186 -6.54 -4.94 7.29
N GLY A 187 -6.54 -5.01 8.62
CA GLY A 187 -5.44 -5.57 9.42
C GLY A 187 -4.09 -4.87 9.19
N CYS A 188 -4.09 -3.58 8.85
CA CYS A 188 -2.88 -2.85 8.49
C CYS A 188 -2.81 -1.46 9.11
N ASP A 189 -1.58 -0.93 9.22
CA ASP A 189 -1.30 0.48 9.49
C ASP A 189 -1.20 1.24 8.16
N TYR A 190 -2.00 2.28 8.00
CA TYR A 190 -1.99 3.11 6.79
C TYR A 190 -0.92 4.20 6.79
N THR A 191 -0.09 4.30 7.84
CA THR A 191 0.87 5.40 8.02
C THR A 191 1.78 5.57 6.81
N GLU A 192 2.43 4.50 6.36
CA GLU A 192 3.34 4.53 5.21
C GLU A 192 2.62 4.99 3.94
N LYS A 193 1.47 4.38 3.65
CA LYS A 193 0.70 4.68 2.45
C LYS A 193 0.19 6.10 2.41
N LEU A 194 -0.40 6.59 3.51
CA LEU A 194 -0.92 7.95 3.60
C LEU A 194 0.22 8.98 3.58
N THR A 195 1.37 8.68 4.20
CA THR A 195 2.55 9.53 4.13
C THR A 195 3.06 9.65 2.69
N ALA A 196 3.16 8.55 1.97
CA ALA A 196 3.56 8.56 0.57
C ALA A 196 2.59 9.38 -0.30
N VAL A 197 1.27 9.22 -0.11
CA VAL A 197 0.24 10.03 -0.79
C VAL A 197 0.38 11.51 -0.43
N ALA A 198 0.57 11.85 0.84
CA ALA A 198 0.63 13.24 1.27
C ALA A 198 1.88 13.97 0.74
N VAL A 199 3.04 13.32 0.82
CA VAL A 199 4.33 13.90 0.43
C VAL A 199 4.49 13.88 -1.09
N SER A 200 4.35 12.71 -1.73
CA SER A 200 4.57 12.57 -3.17
C SER A 200 3.41 13.11 -4.00
N GLY A 201 2.18 13.05 -3.49
CA GLY A 201 0.99 13.61 -4.12
C GLY A 201 0.89 15.11 -3.99
N GLY A 202 1.56 15.73 -2.99
CA GLY A 202 1.54 17.19 -2.78
C GLY A 202 0.18 17.72 -2.36
N VAL A 203 -0.49 17.05 -1.40
CA VAL A 203 -1.80 17.49 -0.89
C VAL A 203 -1.68 18.81 -0.11
N SER A 204 -2.73 19.62 -0.09
CA SER A 204 -2.75 20.93 0.60
C SER A 204 -3.10 20.81 2.10
N ASP A 205 -3.95 19.88 2.46
CA ASP A 205 -4.40 19.62 3.83
C ASP A 205 -4.95 18.20 3.97
N ILE A 206 -5.07 17.72 5.22
CA ILE A 206 -5.67 16.42 5.53
C ILE A 206 -6.78 16.58 6.55
N THR A 207 -8.00 16.19 6.17
CA THR A 207 -9.13 16.06 7.09
C THR A 207 -9.42 14.57 7.32
N VAL A 208 -9.50 14.15 8.59
CA VAL A 208 -9.96 12.81 8.96
C VAL A 208 -11.39 12.86 9.45
N VAL A 209 -12.21 11.91 9.00
CA VAL A 209 -13.53 11.64 9.55
C VAL A 209 -13.55 10.21 10.07
N ARG A 210 -13.74 10.06 11.38
CA ARG A 210 -13.71 8.76 12.05
C ARG A 210 -14.96 8.56 12.91
N MET A 211 -15.21 7.31 13.28
CA MET A 211 -16.21 6.98 14.30
C MET A 211 -15.64 7.15 15.70
N GLU A 212 -16.51 7.35 16.69
CA GLU A 212 -16.16 7.43 18.12
C GLU A 212 -15.51 6.15 18.67
N VAL A 213 -15.72 5.02 18.00
CA VAL A 213 -15.27 3.70 18.45
C VAL A 213 -13.73 3.56 18.41
N PRO A 214 -13.13 2.83 19.38
CA PRO A 214 -11.67 2.74 19.50
C PRO A 214 -10.94 2.18 18.27
N CYS A 215 -11.57 1.30 17.49
CA CYS A 215 -10.97 0.72 16.30
C CYS A 215 -10.65 1.77 15.20
N CYS A 216 -11.26 2.95 15.24
CA CYS A 216 -10.97 4.05 14.32
C CYS A 216 -9.74 4.90 14.73
N GLY A 217 -9.15 4.67 15.90
CA GLY A 217 -7.96 5.43 16.33
C GLY A 217 -6.75 5.24 15.42
N GLY A 218 -6.62 4.07 14.78
CA GLY A 218 -5.53 3.77 13.85
C GLY A 218 -5.53 4.66 12.61
N ILE A 219 -6.69 4.95 12.01
CA ILE A 219 -6.78 5.79 10.81
C ILE A 219 -6.46 7.26 11.14
N GLU A 220 -6.89 7.74 12.32
CA GLU A 220 -6.55 9.09 12.79
C GLU A 220 -5.05 9.24 12.99
N LEU A 221 -4.42 8.29 13.69
CA LEU A 221 -2.99 8.31 13.96
C LEU A 221 -2.17 8.29 12.66
N ALA A 222 -2.54 7.42 11.73
CA ALA A 222 -1.87 7.30 10.43
C ALA A 222 -1.96 8.60 9.63
N ALA A 223 -3.14 9.20 9.52
CA ALA A 223 -3.33 10.45 8.78
C ALA A 223 -2.66 11.65 9.47
N LYS A 224 -2.63 11.69 10.81
CA LYS A 224 -1.89 12.72 11.56
C LYS A 224 -0.39 12.66 11.30
N LYS A 225 0.20 11.47 11.30
CA LYS A 225 1.62 11.26 10.95
C LYS A 225 1.90 11.69 9.50
N ALA A 226 0.99 11.35 8.57
CA ALA A 226 1.11 11.74 7.17
C ALA A 226 1.08 13.27 7.00
N ALA A 227 0.18 13.97 7.68
CA ALA A 227 0.11 15.42 7.67
C ALA A 227 1.37 16.08 8.25
N GLN A 228 1.91 15.53 9.35
CA GLN A 228 3.17 15.99 9.94
C GLN A 228 4.35 15.81 8.98
N ALA A 229 4.45 14.66 8.32
CA ALA A 229 5.51 14.39 7.36
C ALA A 229 5.46 15.28 6.12
N ALA A 230 4.25 15.63 5.65
CA ALA A 230 4.04 16.54 4.54
C ALA A 230 4.08 18.02 4.92
N GLY A 231 4.08 18.35 6.21
CA GLY A 231 4.05 19.73 6.69
C GLY A 231 2.74 20.47 6.40
N VAL A 232 1.61 19.75 6.32
CA VAL A 232 0.31 20.31 5.95
C VAL A 232 -0.67 20.34 7.13
N PRO A 233 -1.71 21.22 7.10
CA PRO A 233 -2.74 21.28 8.13
C PRO A 233 -3.47 19.95 8.31
N PHE A 234 -3.80 19.63 9.56
CA PHE A 234 -4.54 18.43 9.96
C PHE A 234 -5.79 18.79 10.75
N ARG A 235 -6.92 18.17 10.39
CA ARG A 235 -8.18 18.25 11.11
C ARG A 235 -8.77 16.85 11.34
N CYS A 236 -9.31 16.60 12.52
CA CYS A 236 -10.05 15.37 12.83
C CYS A 236 -11.48 15.71 13.23
N VAL A 237 -12.43 14.98 12.66
CA VAL A 237 -13.86 15.05 13.02
C VAL A 237 -14.28 13.65 13.45
N THR A 238 -14.95 13.57 14.60
CA THR A 238 -15.49 12.32 15.13
C THR A 238 -17.00 12.28 14.94
N ILE A 239 -17.50 11.15 14.46
CA ILE A 239 -18.92 10.87 14.31
C ILE A 239 -19.32 9.81 15.31
N SER A 240 -20.42 10.04 16.02
CA SER A 240 -21.02 9.04 16.91
C SER A 240 -21.68 7.90 16.12
N THR A 241 -21.91 6.79 16.78
CA THR A 241 -22.58 5.62 16.16
C THR A 241 -24.01 5.89 15.72
N ASP A 242 -24.66 6.90 16.29
CA ASP A 242 -25.99 7.40 15.90
C ASP A 242 -25.94 8.55 14.86
N GLY A 243 -24.76 8.86 14.29
CA GLY A 243 -24.62 9.77 13.15
C GLY A 243 -24.51 11.26 13.49
N ARG A 244 -24.15 11.62 14.73
CA ARG A 244 -23.90 13.03 15.11
C ARG A 244 -22.40 13.36 15.05
N ILE A 245 -22.08 14.59 14.70
CA ILE A 245 -20.71 15.14 14.84
C ILE A 245 -20.49 15.49 16.33
N LEU A 246 -19.38 15.00 16.90
CA LEU A 246 -18.97 15.22 18.30
C LEU A 246 -17.98 16.37 18.44
#